data_9f5dcab3f96e8acbedd31621efe44344
#
_entry.id   9f5dcab3f96e8acbedd31621efe44344
#
_cell.length_a   1.000
_cell.length_b   1.000
_cell.length_c   1.000
_cell.angle_alpha   90.00
_cell.angle_beta   90.00
_cell.angle_gamma   90.00
#
_symmetry.space_group_name_H-M   'P 1'
#
loop_
_entity.id
_entity.type
_entity.pdbx_description
1 polymer ?
#
loop_
_entity_poly.entity_id
_entity_poly.type
_entity_poly.pdbx_seq_one_letter_code
_entity_poly.pdbx_strand_id
1 'polypeptide(L)'
;MTTFESLNVSPLLVRKLQGQGIVNPTPVQAAAIPVLQSGEDAIVQAQTGTGKTLAFLLPILEKIRPERPEAQALIITPTRELAIQITAEARKLAEAMEGLSVLAAYGGQDVERQLRKLKNGAQLVIGTPGRLLDHLRRGSLTLGAVRYLVLDEADQMLHMGFLAEVEEILSLVPRSRQTMLFSATMPGNVKRLAKTYMDKPRDIQIAETSRVTLDSIRQILVECTDRTKQSALIESIRSQRPYLAVIFCRTKRRASTLNEALQAAGFQSDELHGDLSQAKREQVMRAFRSAKLELLVATDVAARGIDVEGVTHVFNYDIPHDVDSYIHRIGRTGRAGEKGVAVTFAAPKDMEALRLIERGIGRKLERQRYEKSG
;
A
#
# COMPACT_ATOMS: atom_id res chain seq x y z
N MET A 1 -14.73 25.54 1.29
CA MET A 1 -13.91 24.35 0.89
C MET A 1 -12.66 24.34 1.76
N THR A 2 -12.28 23.19 2.28
CA THR A 2 -11.04 23.06 3.07
C THR A 2 -9.84 23.09 2.12
N THR A 3 -8.86 23.95 2.40
CA THR A 3 -7.60 24.05 1.63
C THR A 3 -6.43 23.68 2.53
N PHE A 4 -5.25 23.38 1.96
CA PHE A 4 -4.07 23.09 2.77
C PHE A 4 -3.63 24.29 3.61
N GLU A 5 -3.84 25.51 3.13
CA GLU A 5 -3.61 26.73 3.90
C GLU A 5 -4.54 26.82 5.12
N SER A 6 -5.83 26.45 4.96
CA SER A 6 -6.78 26.43 6.07
C SER A 6 -6.47 25.34 7.11
N LEU A 7 -5.67 24.35 6.75
CA LEU A 7 -5.12 23.31 7.63
C LEU A 7 -3.77 23.72 8.24
N ASN A 8 -3.36 24.98 8.11
CA ASN A 8 -2.09 25.51 8.60
C ASN A 8 -0.85 24.78 8.03
N VAL A 9 -0.94 24.23 6.82
CA VAL A 9 0.23 23.70 6.10
C VAL A 9 1.07 24.89 5.61
N SER A 10 2.37 24.83 5.80
CA SER A 10 3.28 25.92 5.46
C SER A 10 3.19 26.32 3.97
N PRO A 11 3.31 27.61 3.64
CA PRO A 11 3.25 28.07 2.25
C PRO A 11 4.28 27.40 1.34
N LEU A 12 5.40 26.95 1.90
CA LEU A 12 6.45 26.25 1.18
C LEU A 12 5.98 24.89 0.68
N LEU A 13 5.36 24.09 1.57
CA LEU A 13 4.82 22.77 1.21
C LEU A 13 3.58 22.90 0.33
N VAL A 14 2.71 23.90 0.58
CA VAL A 14 1.55 24.17 -0.28
C VAL A 14 1.97 24.44 -1.72
N ARG A 15 2.97 25.31 -1.96
CA ARG A 15 3.48 25.55 -3.32
C ARG A 15 4.02 24.27 -3.97
N LYS A 16 4.69 23.39 -3.21
CA LYS A 16 5.16 22.10 -3.74
C LYS A 16 4.01 21.17 -4.12
N LEU A 17 2.94 21.12 -3.33
CA LEU A 17 1.73 20.35 -3.65
C LEU A 17 1.03 20.88 -4.90
N GLN A 18 0.84 22.20 -4.99
CA GLN A 18 0.23 22.86 -6.16
C GLN A 18 1.03 22.59 -7.44
N GLY A 19 2.38 22.62 -7.36
CA GLY A 19 3.26 22.27 -8.47
C GLY A 19 3.16 20.80 -8.92
N GLN A 20 2.57 19.93 -8.10
CA GLN A 20 2.25 18.54 -8.42
C GLN A 20 0.77 18.33 -8.82
N GLY A 21 -0.01 19.42 -8.95
CA GLY A 21 -1.44 19.36 -9.24
C GLY A 21 -2.33 19.02 -8.03
N ILE A 22 -1.76 18.94 -6.81
CA ILE A 22 -2.49 18.64 -5.59
C ILE A 22 -2.94 19.97 -4.95
N VAL A 23 -4.19 20.33 -5.18
CA VAL A 23 -4.74 21.64 -4.75
C VAL A 23 -5.59 21.49 -3.49
N ASN A 24 -6.43 20.48 -3.42
CA ASN A 24 -7.37 20.28 -2.32
C ASN A 24 -6.99 19.06 -1.48
N PRO A 25 -7.11 19.17 -0.13
CA PRO A 25 -6.89 18.01 0.74
C PRO A 25 -8.00 16.98 0.57
N THR A 26 -7.62 15.71 0.62
CA THR A 26 -8.58 14.61 0.71
C THR A 26 -9.26 14.58 2.09
N PRO A 27 -10.40 13.86 2.25
CA PRO A 27 -11.06 13.75 3.55
C PRO A 27 -10.15 13.27 4.69
N VAL A 28 -9.26 12.28 4.42
CA VAL A 28 -8.31 11.80 5.43
C VAL A 28 -7.28 12.85 5.80
N GLN A 29 -6.80 13.63 4.83
CA GLN A 29 -5.86 14.73 5.07
C GLN A 29 -6.52 15.85 5.88
N ALA A 30 -7.73 16.25 5.52
CA ALA A 30 -8.48 17.29 6.23
C ALA A 30 -8.77 16.93 7.70
N ALA A 31 -9.02 15.64 7.98
CA ALA A 31 -9.29 15.17 9.33
C ALA A 31 -8.01 14.93 10.16
N ALA A 32 -6.96 14.36 9.54
CA ALA A 32 -5.77 13.94 10.27
C ALA A 32 -4.74 15.06 10.47
N ILE A 33 -4.51 15.93 9.46
CA ILE A 33 -3.46 16.96 9.54
C ILE A 33 -3.58 17.85 10.79
N PRO A 34 -4.75 18.41 11.16
CA PRO A 34 -4.86 19.27 12.34
C PRO A 34 -4.52 18.53 13.65
N VAL A 35 -4.97 17.28 13.80
CA VAL A 35 -4.67 16.44 14.97
C VAL A 35 -3.19 16.11 15.05
N LEU A 36 -2.56 15.80 13.92
CA LEU A 36 -1.13 15.46 13.90
C LEU A 36 -0.25 16.69 14.10
N GLN A 37 -0.70 17.88 13.66
CA GLN A 37 0.00 19.15 13.94
C GLN A 37 -0.07 19.52 15.43
N SER A 38 -1.17 19.19 16.14
CA SER A 38 -1.25 19.43 17.59
C SER A 38 -0.28 18.58 18.41
N GLY A 39 0.27 17.52 17.83
CA GLY A 39 1.23 16.62 18.49
C GLY A 39 0.57 15.44 19.20
N GLU A 40 -0.73 15.26 19.07
CA GLU A 40 -1.45 14.12 19.63
C GLU A 40 -1.14 12.82 18.86
N ASP A 41 -1.13 11.69 19.54
CA ASP A 41 -1.16 10.38 18.90
C ASP A 41 -2.47 10.18 18.15
N ALA A 42 -2.43 9.52 17.00
CA ALA A 42 -3.65 9.29 16.23
C ALA A 42 -3.70 7.89 15.62
N ILE A 43 -4.87 7.27 15.70
CA ILE A 43 -5.26 6.09 14.94
C ILE A 43 -6.12 6.59 13.77
N VAL A 44 -5.64 6.38 12.55
CA VAL A 44 -6.33 6.82 11.34
C VAL A 44 -6.78 5.60 10.54
N GLN A 45 -8.08 5.34 10.59
CA GLN A 45 -8.67 4.27 9.81
C GLN A 45 -9.12 4.80 8.45
N ALA A 46 -8.38 4.44 7.40
CA ALA A 46 -8.65 4.84 6.02
C ALA A 46 -8.05 3.84 5.03
N GLN A 47 -8.71 3.65 3.90
CA GLN A 47 -8.27 2.71 2.86
C GLN A 47 -7.01 3.19 2.12
N THR A 48 -6.34 2.28 1.39
CA THR A 48 -5.25 2.63 0.48
C THR A 48 -5.76 3.52 -0.66
N GLY A 49 -4.92 4.45 -1.12
CA GLY A 49 -5.30 5.39 -2.19
C GLY A 49 -6.12 6.60 -1.75
N THR A 50 -6.40 6.76 -0.44
CA THR A 50 -7.14 7.93 0.09
C THR A 50 -6.27 9.15 0.38
N GLY A 51 -4.95 9.06 0.16
CA GLY A 51 -4.01 10.16 0.40
C GLY A 51 -3.39 10.17 1.80
N LYS A 52 -3.38 9.02 2.53
CA LYS A 52 -2.77 8.88 3.87
C LYS A 52 -1.32 9.36 3.93
N THR A 53 -0.55 9.13 2.88
CA THR A 53 0.88 9.48 2.83
C THR A 53 1.11 10.97 3.10
N LEU A 54 0.40 11.85 2.45
CA LEU A 54 0.50 13.29 2.70
C LEU A 54 -0.06 13.69 4.07
N ALA A 55 -1.07 12.97 4.58
CA ALA A 55 -1.65 13.25 5.88
C ALA A 55 -0.63 13.17 7.03
N PHE A 56 0.34 12.23 6.96
CA PHE A 56 1.42 12.16 7.94
C PHE A 56 2.71 12.86 7.51
N LEU A 57 3.05 12.88 6.22
CA LEU A 57 4.30 13.52 5.77
C LEU A 57 4.29 15.03 6.03
N LEU A 58 3.18 15.72 5.74
CA LEU A 58 3.12 17.18 5.89
C LEU A 58 3.38 17.62 7.34
N PRO A 59 2.68 17.11 8.38
CA PRO A 59 2.96 17.48 9.77
C PRO A 59 4.37 17.10 10.24
N ILE A 60 4.90 15.97 9.76
CA ILE A 60 6.26 15.52 10.11
C ILE A 60 7.31 16.47 9.52
N LEU A 61 7.20 16.79 8.23
CA LEU A 61 8.17 17.64 7.54
C LEU A 61 8.23 19.04 8.13
N GLU A 62 7.11 19.60 8.60
CA GLU A 62 7.08 20.90 9.27
C GLU A 62 7.83 20.93 10.61
N LYS A 63 7.99 19.76 11.24
CA LYS A 63 8.59 19.65 12.58
C LYS A 63 10.02 19.10 12.56
N ILE A 64 10.46 18.49 11.46
CA ILE A 64 11.85 18.02 11.31
C ILE A 64 12.79 19.22 11.25
N ARG A 65 13.94 19.06 11.89
CA ARG A 65 15.04 20.03 11.92
C ARG A 65 16.20 19.50 11.08
N PRO A 66 16.40 20.01 9.84
CA PRO A 66 17.44 19.52 8.94
C PRO A 66 18.86 19.65 9.48
N GLU A 67 19.11 20.65 10.34
CA GLU A 67 20.40 20.89 10.98
C GLU A 67 20.83 19.81 11.98
N ARG A 68 19.92 18.92 12.38
CA ARG A 68 20.19 17.79 13.25
C ARG A 68 20.28 16.52 12.42
N PRO A 69 21.45 15.86 12.36
CA PRO A 69 21.66 14.73 11.45
C PRO A 69 20.97 13.43 11.87
N GLU A 70 20.51 13.32 13.12
CA GLU A 70 19.92 12.10 13.68
C GLU A 70 18.54 11.81 13.06
N ALA A 71 18.14 10.55 13.08
CA ALA A 71 16.79 10.13 12.68
C ALA A 71 15.75 10.71 13.66
N GLN A 72 14.94 11.64 13.18
CA GLN A 72 13.89 12.33 13.95
C GLN A 72 12.51 11.76 13.67
N ALA A 73 12.29 11.20 12.47
CA ALA A 73 11.08 10.52 12.10
C ALA A 73 11.35 9.14 11.53
N LEU A 74 10.55 8.17 11.94
CA LEU A 74 10.57 6.79 11.45
C LEU A 74 9.20 6.40 10.90
N ILE A 75 9.18 5.91 9.67
CA ILE A 75 7.98 5.37 9.03
C ILE A 75 8.21 3.90 8.74
N ILE A 76 7.37 3.05 9.32
CA ILE A 76 7.42 1.59 9.15
C ILE A 76 6.30 1.17 8.23
N THR A 77 6.63 0.39 7.19
CA THR A 77 5.70 -0.08 6.18
C THR A 77 5.85 -1.59 5.94
N PRO A 78 4.79 -2.31 5.53
CA PRO A 78 4.84 -3.76 5.33
C PRO A 78 5.71 -4.17 4.14
N THR A 79 5.79 -3.35 3.09
CA THR A 79 6.39 -3.76 1.82
C THR A 79 7.45 -2.78 1.34
N ARG A 80 8.39 -3.31 0.53
CA ARG A 80 9.44 -2.51 -0.12
C ARG A 80 8.85 -1.48 -1.07
N GLU A 81 7.82 -1.87 -1.81
CA GLU A 81 7.14 -1.04 -2.80
C GLU A 81 6.53 0.20 -2.14
N LEU A 82 5.85 0.01 -1.00
CA LEU A 82 5.27 1.11 -0.24
C LEU A 82 6.37 2.00 0.36
N ALA A 83 7.46 1.43 0.89
CA ALA A 83 8.61 2.20 1.35
C ALA A 83 9.23 3.06 0.24
N ILE A 84 9.37 2.51 -0.97
CA ILE A 84 9.86 3.24 -2.15
C ILE A 84 8.92 4.38 -2.51
N GLN A 85 7.62 4.12 -2.54
CA GLN A 85 6.59 5.10 -2.89
C GLN A 85 6.56 6.26 -1.90
N ILE A 86 6.49 5.97 -0.59
CA ILE A 86 6.50 7.01 0.45
C ILE A 86 7.82 7.80 0.41
N THR A 87 8.95 7.13 0.15
CA THR A 87 10.25 7.80 0.02
C THR A 87 10.28 8.74 -1.18
N ALA A 88 9.69 8.36 -2.30
CA ALA A 88 9.61 9.21 -3.49
C ALA A 88 8.78 10.47 -3.22
N GLU A 89 7.63 10.34 -2.56
CA GLU A 89 6.78 11.45 -2.16
C GLU A 89 7.49 12.36 -1.14
N ALA A 90 8.11 11.77 -0.11
CA ALA A 90 8.85 12.52 0.90
C ALA A 90 10.00 13.33 0.26
N ARG A 91 10.73 12.76 -0.70
CA ARG A 91 11.82 13.46 -1.40
C ARG A 91 11.34 14.63 -2.24
N LYS A 92 10.22 14.48 -2.96
CA LYS A 92 9.63 15.59 -3.73
C LYS A 92 9.30 16.79 -2.82
N LEU A 93 8.76 16.52 -1.64
CA LEU A 93 8.46 17.56 -0.66
C LEU A 93 9.73 18.10 -0.01
N ALA A 94 10.71 17.24 0.28
CA ALA A 94 11.99 17.58 0.89
C ALA A 94 12.87 18.48 0.00
N GLU A 95 12.68 18.47 -1.32
CA GLU A 95 13.36 19.42 -2.24
C GLU A 95 13.13 20.90 -1.86
N ALA A 96 12.06 21.20 -1.15
CA ALA A 96 11.79 22.53 -0.64
C ALA A 96 12.53 22.84 0.66
N MET A 97 13.14 21.86 1.31
CA MET A 97 13.73 21.94 2.64
C MET A 97 15.25 21.66 2.55
N GLU A 98 16.04 22.72 2.56
CA GLU A 98 17.50 22.60 2.47
C GLU A 98 18.07 21.74 3.62
N GLY A 99 18.95 20.80 3.28
CA GLY A 99 19.61 19.92 4.24
C GLY A 99 18.80 18.70 4.71
N LEU A 100 17.52 18.56 4.32
CA LEU A 100 16.71 17.40 4.72
C LEU A 100 17.09 16.16 3.93
N SER A 101 17.51 15.11 4.64
CA SER A 101 17.88 13.81 4.08
C SER A 101 16.82 12.74 4.38
N VAL A 102 16.39 12.04 3.33
CA VAL A 102 15.40 10.96 3.39
C VAL A 102 16.04 9.64 3.01
N LEU A 103 16.05 8.68 3.96
CA LEU A 103 16.55 7.33 3.74
C LEU A 103 15.43 6.33 3.53
N ALA A 104 15.55 5.50 2.49
CA ALA A 104 14.77 4.29 2.31
C ALA A 104 15.54 3.07 2.83
N ALA A 105 15.01 2.37 3.84
CA ALA A 105 15.61 1.19 4.46
C ALA A 105 14.75 -0.06 4.19
N TYR A 106 15.00 -0.73 3.06
CA TYR A 106 14.29 -1.97 2.68
C TYR A 106 15.26 -3.00 2.09
N GLY A 107 14.85 -4.26 2.09
CA GLY A 107 15.67 -5.37 1.62
C GLY A 107 15.83 -5.39 0.09
N GLY A 108 16.91 -6.04 -0.42
CA GLY A 108 17.17 -6.17 -1.85
C GLY A 108 17.89 -4.98 -2.48
N GLN A 109 18.24 -3.96 -1.71
CA GLN A 109 19.17 -2.91 -2.10
C GLN A 109 20.55 -3.11 -1.48
N ASP A 110 21.55 -2.46 -2.08
CA ASP A 110 22.90 -2.41 -1.56
C ASP A 110 22.93 -1.79 -0.15
N VAL A 111 23.35 -2.60 0.81
CA VAL A 111 23.49 -2.22 2.23
C VAL A 111 24.50 -1.09 2.39
N GLU A 112 25.60 -1.14 1.62
CA GLU A 112 26.68 -0.14 1.68
C GLU A 112 26.18 1.26 1.32
N ARG A 113 25.27 1.35 0.35
CA ARG A 113 24.66 2.62 -0.03
C ARG A 113 23.76 3.17 1.08
N GLN A 114 23.03 2.30 1.78
CA GLN A 114 22.21 2.70 2.93
C GLN A 114 23.11 3.13 4.10
N LEU A 115 24.16 2.38 4.38
CA LEU A 115 25.15 2.72 5.43
C LEU A 115 25.81 4.08 5.20
N ARG A 116 26.21 4.39 3.97
CA ARG A 116 26.80 5.70 3.64
C ARG A 116 25.81 6.84 3.89
N LYS A 117 24.54 6.66 3.54
CA LYS A 117 23.50 7.68 3.82
C LYS A 117 23.26 7.87 5.32
N LEU A 118 23.24 6.78 6.10
CA LEU A 118 23.08 6.85 7.54
C LEU A 118 24.25 7.58 8.21
N LYS A 119 25.49 7.34 7.75
CA LYS A 119 26.69 8.06 8.25
C LYS A 119 26.63 9.57 7.98
N ASN A 120 26.03 9.98 6.86
CA ASN A 120 25.89 11.40 6.50
C ASN A 120 24.67 12.07 7.17
N GLY A 121 23.92 11.32 7.99
CA GLY A 121 22.68 11.79 8.61
C GLY A 121 21.45 11.57 7.72
N ALA A 122 20.37 11.10 8.34
CA ALA A 122 19.07 10.94 7.71
C ALA A 122 17.96 11.24 8.71
N GLN A 123 17.36 12.41 8.61
CA GLN A 123 16.35 12.86 9.55
C GLN A 123 15.03 12.11 9.42
N LEU A 124 14.69 11.66 8.21
CA LEU A 124 13.50 10.86 7.92
C LEU A 124 13.93 9.48 7.40
N VAL A 125 13.60 8.44 8.15
CA VAL A 125 13.86 7.04 7.78
C VAL A 125 12.54 6.35 7.48
N ILE A 126 12.45 5.71 6.32
CA ILE A 126 11.28 4.96 5.86
C ILE A 126 11.73 3.54 5.56
N GLY A 127 11.08 2.53 6.14
CA GLY A 127 11.58 1.19 5.92
C GLY A 127 10.60 0.06 6.23
N THR A 128 11.04 -1.15 5.88
CA THR A 128 10.37 -2.40 6.24
C THR A 128 10.97 -2.96 7.53
N PRO A 129 10.16 -3.67 8.38
CA PRO A 129 10.61 -4.11 9.70
C PRO A 129 11.96 -4.83 9.70
N GLY A 130 12.11 -5.87 8.91
CA GLY A 130 13.33 -6.68 8.89
C GLY A 130 14.61 -5.91 8.52
N ARG A 131 14.55 -4.93 7.58
CA ARG A 131 15.72 -4.12 7.23
C ARG A 131 16.02 -3.05 8.28
N LEU A 132 15.01 -2.49 8.90
CA LEU A 132 15.19 -1.57 10.02
C LEU A 132 15.89 -2.27 11.17
N LEU A 133 15.45 -3.47 11.54
CA LEU A 133 16.12 -4.28 12.58
C LEU A 133 17.57 -4.65 12.22
N ASP A 134 17.85 -4.98 10.95
CA ASP A 134 19.22 -5.25 10.50
C ASP A 134 20.13 -4.03 10.75
N HIS A 135 19.69 -2.81 10.41
CA HIS A 135 20.43 -1.58 10.69
C HIS A 135 20.56 -1.27 12.19
N LEU A 136 19.51 -1.53 12.99
CA LEU A 136 19.53 -1.33 14.43
C LEU A 136 20.52 -2.29 15.12
N ARG A 137 20.48 -3.59 14.76
CA ARG A 137 21.38 -4.61 15.30
C ARG A 137 22.84 -4.40 14.91
N ARG A 138 23.10 -3.79 13.74
CA ARG A 138 24.44 -3.36 13.30
C ARG A 138 24.89 -2.05 13.95
N GLY A 139 24.04 -1.37 14.71
CA GLY A 139 24.34 -0.04 15.26
C GLY A 139 24.49 1.07 14.21
N SER A 140 24.12 0.81 12.96
CA SER A 140 24.20 1.80 11.88
C SER A 140 23.01 2.77 11.88
N LEU A 141 21.90 2.42 12.52
CA LEU A 141 20.76 3.28 12.80
C LEU A 141 20.52 3.33 14.29
N THR A 142 20.30 4.52 14.83
CA THR A 142 19.87 4.75 16.20
C THR A 142 18.54 5.47 16.22
N LEU A 143 17.66 5.11 17.15
CA LEU A 143 16.30 5.68 17.23
C LEU A 143 16.13 6.64 18.41
N GLY A 144 17.18 6.95 19.17
CA GLY A 144 17.12 7.78 20.38
C GLY A 144 16.62 9.22 20.17
N ALA A 145 16.73 9.74 18.95
CA ALA A 145 16.25 11.08 18.59
C ALA A 145 14.88 11.08 17.89
N VAL A 146 14.28 9.91 17.65
CA VAL A 146 12.97 9.81 16.99
C VAL A 146 11.88 10.44 17.86
N ARG A 147 11.16 11.38 17.26
CA ARG A 147 10.00 12.08 17.85
C ARG A 147 8.70 11.80 17.11
N TYR A 148 8.78 11.32 15.89
CA TYR A 148 7.63 11.04 15.04
C TYR A 148 7.73 9.61 14.52
N LEU A 149 6.75 8.80 14.88
CA LEU A 149 6.68 7.39 14.47
C LEU A 149 5.40 7.15 13.70
N VAL A 150 5.51 6.59 12.51
CA VAL A 150 4.37 6.17 11.69
C VAL A 150 4.40 4.66 11.51
N LEU A 151 3.27 4.02 11.77
CA LEU A 151 2.97 2.65 11.37
C LEU A 151 1.96 2.72 10.23
N ASP A 152 2.39 2.55 8.98
CA ASP A 152 1.50 2.59 7.83
C ASP A 152 1.14 1.18 7.36
N GLU A 153 -0.12 0.98 6.98
CA GLU A 153 -0.73 -0.33 6.72
C GLU A 153 -0.48 -1.33 7.86
N ALA A 154 -0.79 -0.91 9.11
CA ALA A 154 -0.51 -1.70 10.31
C ALA A 154 -1.17 -3.08 10.27
N ASP A 155 -2.42 -3.18 9.81
CA ASP A 155 -3.12 -4.45 9.60
C ASP A 155 -2.36 -5.38 8.65
N GLN A 156 -1.78 -4.86 7.58
CA GLN A 156 -1.00 -5.63 6.63
C GLN A 156 0.33 -6.12 7.22
N MET A 157 1.02 -5.28 8.00
CA MET A 157 2.24 -5.70 8.70
C MET A 157 1.97 -6.91 9.61
N LEU A 158 0.88 -6.86 10.36
CA LEU A 158 0.52 -7.93 11.29
C LEU A 158 0.01 -9.18 10.55
N HIS A 159 -0.73 -9.01 9.46
CA HIS A 159 -1.13 -10.13 8.61
C HIS A 159 0.07 -10.85 7.97
N MET A 160 1.14 -10.12 7.65
CA MET A 160 2.40 -10.68 7.12
C MET A 160 3.29 -11.30 8.21
N GLY A 161 2.90 -11.26 9.47
CA GLY A 161 3.63 -11.85 10.59
C GLY A 161 4.73 -10.96 11.18
N PHE A 162 4.79 -9.68 10.85
CA PHE A 162 5.83 -8.75 11.33
C PHE A 162 5.57 -8.18 12.73
N LEU A 163 4.64 -8.77 13.50
CA LEU A 163 4.31 -8.24 14.83
C LEU A 163 5.54 -8.18 15.75
N ALA A 164 6.32 -9.25 15.82
CA ALA A 164 7.48 -9.33 16.70
C ALA A 164 8.56 -8.30 16.32
N GLU A 165 8.84 -8.18 15.03
CA GLU A 165 9.81 -7.20 14.53
C GLU A 165 9.36 -5.76 14.79
N VAL A 166 8.08 -5.47 14.61
CA VAL A 166 7.51 -4.14 14.90
C VAL A 166 7.61 -3.84 16.39
N GLU A 167 7.22 -4.77 17.27
CA GLU A 167 7.32 -4.59 18.73
C GLU A 167 8.79 -4.40 19.18
N GLU A 168 9.75 -5.13 18.59
CA GLU A 168 11.18 -4.94 18.86
C GLU A 168 11.64 -3.53 18.47
N ILE A 169 11.25 -3.03 17.29
CA ILE A 169 11.57 -1.64 16.87
C ILE A 169 10.93 -0.64 17.82
N LEU A 170 9.65 -0.80 18.16
CA LEU A 170 8.91 0.11 19.04
C LEU A 170 9.53 0.21 20.43
N SER A 171 10.12 -0.86 20.93
CA SER A 171 10.82 -0.88 22.22
C SER A 171 12.09 -0.02 22.24
N LEU A 172 12.69 0.24 21.08
CA LEU A 172 13.90 1.04 20.92
C LEU A 172 13.64 2.53 20.63
N VAL A 173 12.40 2.90 20.34
CA VAL A 173 11.99 4.30 20.11
C VAL A 173 11.63 4.95 21.46
N PRO A 174 12.07 6.19 21.73
CA PRO A 174 11.71 6.89 22.98
C PRO A 174 10.20 6.94 23.22
N ARG A 175 9.79 6.84 24.49
CA ARG A 175 8.37 6.96 24.85
C ARG A 175 7.82 8.37 24.60
N SER A 176 8.65 9.40 24.73
CA SER A 176 8.30 10.79 24.44
C SER A 176 8.31 11.06 22.93
N ARG A 177 7.41 10.40 22.21
CA ARG A 177 7.21 10.55 20.77
C ARG A 177 5.74 10.75 20.46
N GLN A 178 5.46 11.27 19.28
CA GLN A 178 4.13 11.19 18.67
C GLN A 178 4.04 9.93 17.81
N THR A 179 3.01 9.10 18.02
CA THR A 179 2.78 7.87 17.26
C THR A 179 1.52 8.00 16.39
N MET A 180 1.67 7.70 15.11
CA MET A 180 0.63 7.78 14.09
C MET A 180 0.41 6.39 13.49
N LEU A 181 -0.74 5.79 13.74
CA LEU A 181 -1.09 4.46 13.24
C LEU A 181 -2.12 4.60 12.13
N PHE A 182 -1.74 4.21 10.92
CA PHE A 182 -2.61 4.17 9.76
C PHE A 182 -2.92 2.73 9.39
N SER A 183 -4.20 2.43 9.22
CA SER A 183 -4.68 1.07 8.92
C SER A 183 -5.97 1.14 8.12
N ALA A 184 -6.21 0.17 7.26
CA ALA A 184 -7.51 0.03 6.59
C ALA A 184 -8.53 -0.65 7.52
N THR A 185 -8.07 -1.62 8.31
CA THR A 185 -8.89 -2.38 9.24
C THR A 185 -8.30 -2.34 10.66
N MET A 186 -9.12 -2.59 11.69
CA MET A 186 -8.71 -2.56 13.09
C MET A 186 -8.95 -3.92 13.79
N PRO A 187 -8.27 -5.00 13.35
CA PRO A 187 -8.37 -6.29 14.02
C PRO A 187 -7.78 -6.23 15.45
N GLY A 188 -8.08 -7.24 16.26
CA GLY A 188 -7.74 -7.27 17.69
C GLY A 188 -6.24 -7.07 17.99
N ASN A 189 -5.37 -7.59 17.13
CA ASN A 189 -3.91 -7.42 17.25
C ASN A 189 -3.45 -5.96 16.97
N VAL A 190 -4.05 -5.26 15.99
CA VAL A 190 -3.78 -3.83 15.74
C VAL A 190 -4.25 -2.98 16.92
N LYS A 191 -5.45 -3.25 17.44
CA LYS A 191 -5.98 -2.57 18.63
C LYS A 191 -5.07 -2.77 19.84
N ARG A 192 -4.54 -3.99 20.04
CA ARG A 192 -3.60 -4.29 21.12
C ARG A 192 -2.29 -3.49 20.94
N LEU A 193 -1.73 -3.45 19.73
CA LEU A 193 -0.53 -2.68 19.42
C LEU A 193 -0.74 -1.20 19.75
N ALA A 194 -1.85 -0.59 19.30
CA ALA A 194 -2.20 0.78 19.60
C ALA A 194 -2.31 1.03 21.12
N LYS A 195 -3.03 0.17 21.83
CA LYS A 195 -3.20 0.28 23.29
C LYS A 195 -1.88 0.20 24.07
N THR A 196 -0.91 -0.59 23.56
CA THR A 196 0.38 -0.81 24.24
C THR A 196 1.38 0.32 23.99
N TYR A 197 1.39 0.89 22.79
CA TYR A 197 2.48 1.76 22.34
C TYR A 197 2.07 3.21 22.07
N MET A 198 0.77 3.56 22.17
CA MET A 198 0.27 4.92 21.96
C MET A 198 -0.29 5.53 23.26
N ASP A 199 -0.18 6.85 23.35
CA ASP A 199 -0.71 7.61 24.50
C ASP A 199 -2.02 8.31 24.13
N LYS A 200 -3.14 7.81 24.64
CA LYS A 200 -4.50 8.36 24.45
C LYS A 200 -4.76 8.83 23.00
N PRO A 201 -4.57 7.93 22.00
CA PRO A 201 -4.65 8.35 20.61
C PRO A 201 -6.04 8.86 20.24
N ARG A 202 -6.08 9.87 19.38
CA ARG A 202 -7.31 10.30 18.70
C ARG A 202 -7.71 9.26 17.67
N ASP A 203 -8.94 8.79 17.75
CA ASP A 203 -9.49 7.87 16.76
C ASP A 203 -10.13 8.67 15.61
N ILE A 204 -9.55 8.58 14.43
CA ILE A 204 -10.00 9.27 13.22
C ILE A 204 -10.47 8.19 12.25
N GLN A 205 -11.77 8.03 12.20
CA GLN A 205 -12.42 7.14 11.23
C GLN A 205 -12.93 7.97 10.07
N ILE A 206 -12.32 7.80 8.92
CA ILE A 206 -12.88 8.37 7.70
C ILE A 206 -14.04 7.48 7.32
N ALA A 207 -15.25 8.04 7.46
CA ALA A 207 -16.48 7.33 7.16
C ALA A 207 -16.32 6.59 5.83
N GLU A 208 -16.64 5.30 5.88
CA GLU A 208 -16.38 4.36 4.79
C GLU A 208 -16.78 4.94 3.43
N THR A 209 -15.80 5.45 2.71
CA THR A 209 -15.85 5.48 1.26
C THR A 209 -15.84 4.04 0.72
N SER A 210 -15.72 3.03 1.61
CA SER A 210 -15.70 1.62 1.25
C SER A 210 -16.97 1.17 0.53
N ARG A 211 -18.14 1.66 0.95
CA ARG A 211 -19.38 1.44 0.17
C ARG A 211 -19.30 2.14 -1.18
N VAL A 212 -18.84 3.39 -1.23
CA VAL A 212 -18.68 4.13 -2.49
C VAL A 212 -17.64 3.47 -3.38
N THR A 213 -16.50 3.00 -2.81
CA THR A 213 -15.46 2.29 -3.57
C THR A 213 -15.95 0.93 -4.07
N LEU A 214 -16.67 0.16 -3.25
CA LEU A 214 -17.27 -1.10 -3.68
C LEU A 214 -18.41 -0.89 -4.70
N ASP A 215 -19.15 0.22 -4.61
CA ASP A 215 -20.20 0.59 -5.54
C ASP A 215 -19.66 1.12 -6.87
N SER A 216 -18.48 1.71 -6.88
CA SER A 216 -17.79 2.11 -8.12
C SER A 216 -17.16 0.94 -8.87
N ILE A 217 -17.04 -0.24 -8.23
CA ILE A 217 -16.43 -1.42 -8.81
C ILE A 217 -17.54 -2.44 -9.17
N ARG A 218 -17.68 -2.70 -10.47
CA ARG A 218 -18.52 -3.82 -10.94
C ARG A 218 -17.85 -5.14 -10.58
N GLN A 219 -18.56 -6.00 -9.84
CA GLN A 219 -18.00 -7.24 -9.30
C GLN A 219 -18.66 -8.43 -9.94
N ILE A 220 -17.87 -9.17 -10.72
CA ILE A 220 -18.32 -10.29 -11.54
C ILE A 220 -17.74 -11.59 -11.01
N LEU A 221 -18.55 -12.63 -10.94
CA LEU A 221 -18.16 -14.00 -10.68
C LEU A 221 -18.21 -14.81 -11.98
N VAL A 222 -17.10 -15.41 -12.36
CA VAL A 222 -17.02 -16.39 -13.43
C VAL A 222 -16.93 -17.79 -12.84
N GLU A 223 -18.02 -18.57 -12.98
CA GLU A 223 -18.06 -19.96 -12.55
C GLU A 223 -17.31 -20.82 -13.57
N CYS A 224 -16.28 -21.52 -13.15
CA CYS A 224 -15.40 -22.34 -13.97
C CYS A 224 -14.91 -23.58 -13.21
N THR A 225 -14.16 -24.41 -13.87
CA THR A 225 -13.41 -25.52 -13.22
C THR A 225 -11.93 -25.17 -13.19
N ASP A 226 -11.13 -25.89 -12.39
CA ASP A 226 -9.66 -25.69 -12.39
C ASP A 226 -9.05 -25.90 -13.78
N ARG A 227 -9.64 -26.77 -14.61
CA ARG A 227 -9.17 -27.05 -15.99
C ARG A 227 -9.54 -25.93 -16.97
N THR A 228 -10.66 -25.27 -16.77
CA THR A 228 -11.15 -24.22 -17.68
C THR A 228 -10.81 -22.80 -17.23
N LYS A 229 -10.30 -22.66 -16.00
CA LYS A 229 -10.02 -21.35 -15.35
C LYS A 229 -9.11 -20.46 -16.20
N GLN A 230 -8.03 -21.01 -16.77
CA GLN A 230 -7.09 -20.27 -17.61
C GLN A 230 -7.76 -19.77 -18.91
N SER A 231 -8.52 -20.65 -19.60
CA SER A 231 -9.22 -20.25 -20.81
C SER A 231 -10.31 -19.20 -20.52
N ALA A 232 -11.02 -19.35 -19.40
CA ALA A 232 -12.01 -18.37 -18.95
C ALA A 232 -11.38 -17.00 -18.64
N LEU A 233 -10.19 -16.95 -18.05
CA LEU A 233 -9.46 -15.69 -17.84
C LEU A 233 -9.06 -15.05 -19.17
N ILE A 234 -8.46 -15.81 -20.08
CA ILE A 234 -8.03 -15.32 -21.41
C ILE A 234 -9.21 -14.72 -22.18
N GLU A 235 -10.34 -15.40 -22.16
CA GLU A 235 -11.57 -14.91 -22.81
C GLU A 235 -12.13 -13.67 -22.14
N SER A 236 -12.13 -13.63 -20.79
CA SER A 236 -12.54 -12.44 -20.04
C SER A 236 -11.66 -11.23 -20.36
N ILE A 237 -10.35 -11.41 -20.49
CA ILE A 237 -9.44 -10.33 -20.88
C ILE A 237 -9.74 -9.86 -22.31
N ARG A 238 -9.92 -10.78 -23.25
CA ARG A 238 -10.24 -10.44 -24.65
C ARG A 238 -11.57 -9.71 -24.81
N SER A 239 -12.58 -10.14 -24.06
CA SER A 239 -13.91 -9.53 -24.14
C SER A 239 -14.00 -8.17 -23.45
N GLN A 240 -13.33 -8.02 -22.30
CA GLN A 240 -13.39 -6.79 -21.50
C GLN A 240 -12.34 -5.74 -21.90
N ARG A 241 -11.26 -6.13 -22.58
CA ARG A 241 -10.19 -5.25 -23.08
C ARG A 241 -9.70 -4.25 -22.04
N PRO A 242 -9.13 -4.72 -20.92
CA PRO A 242 -8.64 -3.82 -19.88
C PRO A 242 -7.55 -2.88 -20.42
N TYR A 243 -7.53 -1.62 -19.97
CA TYR A 243 -6.40 -0.73 -20.24
C TYR A 243 -5.16 -1.19 -19.44
N LEU A 244 -5.32 -1.33 -18.12
CA LEU A 244 -4.35 -1.98 -17.24
C LEU A 244 -5.10 -2.95 -16.33
N ALA A 245 -4.54 -4.13 -16.08
CA ALA A 245 -5.12 -5.09 -15.17
C ALA A 245 -4.10 -5.73 -14.23
N VAL A 246 -4.54 -5.99 -12.99
CA VAL A 246 -3.81 -6.82 -12.03
C VAL A 246 -4.52 -8.16 -11.89
N ILE A 247 -3.75 -9.25 -12.03
CA ILE A 247 -4.24 -10.63 -11.95
C ILE A 247 -3.64 -11.27 -10.72
N PHE A 248 -4.49 -11.63 -9.75
CA PHE A 248 -4.06 -12.19 -8.47
C PHE A 248 -3.99 -13.72 -8.49
N CYS A 249 -2.81 -14.26 -8.19
CA CYS A 249 -2.53 -15.67 -8.01
C CYS A 249 -2.15 -15.98 -6.56
N ARG A 250 -2.55 -17.17 -6.07
CA ARG A 250 -2.28 -17.61 -4.70
C ARG A 250 -0.80 -17.89 -4.43
N THR A 251 -0.07 -18.40 -5.42
CA THR A 251 1.34 -18.80 -5.26
C THR A 251 2.21 -18.23 -6.38
N LYS A 252 3.51 -18.07 -6.10
CA LYS A 252 4.53 -17.64 -7.05
C LYS A 252 4.55 -18.52 -8.30
N ARG A 253 4.57 -19.85 -8.11
CA ARG A 253 4.57 -20.83 -9.22
C ARG A 253 3.35 -20.64 -10.13
N ARG A 254 2.15 -20.44 -9.55
CA ARG A 254 0.94 -20.18 -10.36
C ARG A 254 1.03 -18.86 -11.11
N ALA A 255 1.63 -17.83 -10.49
CA ALA A 255 1.83 -16.56 -11.16
C ALA A 255 2.75 -16.71 -12.38
N SER A 256 3.89 -17.41 -12.24
CA SER A 256 4.82 -17.65 -13.36
C SER A 256 4.17 -18.47 -14.47
N THR A 257 3.54 -19.61 -14.12
CA THR A 257 2.86 -20.46 -15.13
C THR A 257 1.75 -19.70 -15.87
N LEU A 258 0.98 -18.85 -15.15
CA LEU A 258 -0.09 -18.07 -15.76
C LEU A 258 0.50 -16.97 -16.66
N ASN A 259 1.57 -16.29 -16.24
CA ASN A 259 2.25 -15.29 -17.03
C ASN A 259 2.76 -15.85 -18.36
N GLU A 260 3.43 -17.01 -18.34
CA GLU A 260 3.88 -17.72 -19.54
C GLU A 260 2.70 -18.02 -20.49
N ALA A 261 1.57 -18.48 -19.94
CA ALA A 261 0.38 -18.77 -20.74
C ALA A 261 -0.25 -17.51 -21.37
N LEU A 262 -0.25 -16.38 -20.65
CA LEU A 262 -0.75 -15.11 -21.17
C LEU A 262 0.17 -14.56 -22.27
N GLN A 263 1.47 -14.65 -22.10
CA GLN A 263 2.45 -14.27 -23.13
C GLN A 263 2.30 -15.15 -24.39
N ALA A 264 2.14 -16.45 -24.21
CA ALA A 264 1.87 -17.38 -25.31
C ALA A 264 0.54 -17.07 -26.04
N ALA A 265 -0.44 -16.51 -25.32
CA ALA A 265 -1.72 -16.05 -25.90
C ALA A 265 -1.63 -14.64 -26.54
N GLY A 266 -0.45 -14.01 -26.57
CA GLY A 266 -0.15 -12.75 -27.24
C GLY A 266 -0.34 -11.49 -26.38
N PHE A 267 -0.52 -11.63 -25.06
CA PHE A 267 -0.69 -10.48 -24.17
C PHE A 267 0.66 -9.91 -23.70
N GLN A 268 0.72 -8.59 -23.51
CA GLN A 268 1.82 -7.90 -22.86
C GLN A 268 1.69 -8.08 -21.34
N SER A 269 2.25 -9.16 -20.81
CA SER A 269 2.18 -9.51 -19.40
C SER A 269 3.56 -9.72 -18.79
N ASP A 270 3.68 -9.47 -17.49
CA ASP A 270 4.84 -9.86 -16.68
C ASP A 270 4.37 -10.20 -15.26
N GLU A 271 5.23 -10.88 -14.49
CA GLU A 271 4.91 -11.38 -13.17
C GLU A 271 5.52 -10.52 -12.04
N LEU A 272 4.88 -10.53 -10.87
CA LEU A 272 5.38 -9.86 -9.68
C LEU A 272 5.21 -10.74 -8.44
N HIS A 273 6.32 -11.27 -7.92
CA HIS A 273 6.33 -12.11 -6.72
C HIS A 273 7.66 -12.05 -5.97
N GLY A 274 7.70 -12.65 -4.78
CA GLY A 274 8.83 -12.51 -3.86
C GLY A 274 10.16 -13.12 -4.32
N ASP A 275 10.17 -14.02 -5.34
CA ASP A 275 11.39 -14.64 -5.83
C ASP A 275 12.12 -13.79 -6.89
N LEU A 276 11.46 -12.78 -7.41
CA LEU A 276 12.11 -11.85 -8.34
C LEU A 276 13.14 -10.98 -7.62
N SER A 277 14.25 -10.72 -8.30
CA SER A 277 15.22 -9.72 -7.83
C SER A 277 14.58 -8.33 -7.73
N GLN A 278 15.08 -7.49 -6.83
CA GLN A 278 14.57 -6.14 -6.67
C GLN A 278 14.64 -5.33 -7.98
N ALA A 279 15.74 -5.48 -8.74
CA ALA A 279 15.90 -4.82 -10.04
C ALA A 279 14.81 -5.24 -11.05
N LYS A 280 14.48 -6.55 -11.12
CA LYS A 280 13.40 -7.04 -11.99
C LYS A 280 12.04 -6.51 -11.54
N ARG A 281 11.75 -6.51 -10.23
CA ARG A 281 10.49 -5.95 -9.69
C ARG A 281 10.31 -4.48 -10.06
N GLU A 282 11.37 -3.67 -9.89
CA GLU A 282 11.35 -2.25 -10.27
C GLU A 282 11.17 -2.06 -11.77
N GLN A 283 11.80 -2.91 -12.59
CA GLN A 283 11.63 -2.90 -14.05
C GLN A 283 10.17 -3.19 -14.44
N VAL A 284 9.59 -4.26 -13.90
CA VAL A 284 8.18 -4.66 -14.15
C VAL A 284 7.24 -3.54 -13.73
N MET A 285 7.43 -2.98 -12.54
CA MET A 285 6.59 -1.89 -12.04
C MET A 285 6.71 -0.61 -12.87
N ARG A 286 7.91 -0.28 -13.38
CA ARG A 286 8.06 0.85 -14.32
C ARG A 286 7.33 0.60 -15.63
N ALA A 287 7.45 -0.60 -16.20
CA ALA A 287 6.76 -0.97 -17.43
C ALA A 287 5.23 -0.93 -17.26
N PHE A 288 4.72 -1.40 -16.13
CA PHE A 288 3.29 -1.39 -15.82
C PHE A 288 2.76 0.05 -15.63
N ARG A 289 3.46 0.91 -14.87
CA ARG A 289 3.09 2.32 -14.70
C ARG A 289 3.11 3.12 -16.00
N SER A 290 3.97 2.77 -16.94
CA SER A 290 4.06 3.44 -18.25
C SER A 290 3.18 2.79 -19.33
N ALA A 291 2.27 1.88 -18.95
CA ALA A 291 1.40 1.12 -19.84
C ALA A 291 2.12 0.37 -20.98
N LYS A 292 3.43 0.09 -20.85
CA LYS A 292 4.16 -0.83 -21.72
C LYS A 292 3.86 -2.29 -21.42
N LEU A 293 3.26 -2.53 -20.27
CA LEU A 293 2.79 -3.79 -19.76
C LEU A 293 1.31 -3.62 -19.42
N GLU A 294 0.44 -4.40 -20.03
CA GLU A 294 -1.01 -4.29 -19.86
C GLU A 294 -1.51 -5.12 -18.67
N LEU A 295 -0.89 -6.29 -18.47
CA LEU A 295 -1.31 -7.27 -17.47
C LEU A 295 -0.17 -7.54 -16.47
N LEU A 296 -0.45 -7.33 -15.19
CA LEU A 296 0.47 -7.64 -14.10
C LEU A 296 -0.03 -8.88 -13.35
N VAL A 297 0.66 -10.00 -13.46
CA VAL A 297 0.33 -11.24 -12.73
C VAL A 297 1.06 -11.25 -11.39
N ALA A 298 0.34 -11.19 -10.28
CA ALA A 298 0.97 -10.98 -8.98
C ALA A 298 0.42 -11.88 -7.88
N THR A 299 1.26 -12.13 -6.85
CA THR A 299 0.80 -12.67 -5.58
C THR A 299 0.34 -11.54 -4.65
N ASP A 300 -0.55 -11.84 -3.69
CA ASP A 300 -1.05 -10.84 -2.72
C ASP A 300 0.09 -10.04 -2.07
N VAL A 301 1.10 -10.75 -1.56
CA VAL A 301 2.23 -10.10 -0.87
C VAL A 301 2.98 -9.13 -1.77
N ALA A 302 3.16 -9.47 -3.02
CA ALA A 302 3.92 -8.64 -3.96
C ALA A 302 3.08 -7.50 -4.55
N ALA A 303 1.76 -7.68 -4.66
CA ALA A 303 0.83 -6.67 -5.16
C ALA A 303 0.36 -5.67 -4.10
N ARG A 304 0.68 -5.92 -2.82
CA ARG A 304 0.39 -4.98 -1.74
C ARG A 304 1.22 -3.69 -1.90
N GLY A 305 0.60 -2.57 -1.60
CA GLY A 305 1.24 -1.27 -1.77
C GLY A 305 1.42 -0.83 -3.24
N ILE A 306 0.95 -1.61 -4.22
CA ILE A 306 0.93 -1.14 -5.62
C ILE A 306 -0.12 -0.05 -5.74
N ASP A 307 0.35 1.16 -5.95
CA ASP A 307 -0.46 2.30 -6.33
C ASP A 307 -0.09 2.68 -7.76
N VAL A 308 -0.97 2.30 -8.70
CA VAL A 308 -0.82 2.57 -10.13
C VAL A 308 -2.15 3.12 -10.62
N GLU A 309 -2.12 4.33 -11.13
CA GLU A 309 -3.26 4.97 -11.77
C GLU A 309 -3.60 4.24 -13.09
N GLY A 310 -4.87 4.27 -13.49
CA GLY A 310 -5.32 3.68 -14.74
C GLY A 310 -5.55 2.16 -14.70
N VAL A 311 -5.47 1.51 -13.54
CA VAL A 311 -5.88 0.11 -13.39
C VAL A 311 -7.39 0.01 -13.50
N THR A 312 -7.87 -0.44 -14.66
CA THR A 312 -9.30 -0.57 -14.95
C THR A 312 -9.90 -1.88 -14.46
N HIS A 313 -9.08 -2.93 -14.39
CA HIS A 313 -9.56 -4.28 -14.05
C HIS A 313 -8.70 -4.96 -13.00
N VAL A 314 -9.37 -5.74 -12.14
CA VAL A 314 -8.75 -6.71 -11.25
C VAL A 314 -9.31 -8.09 -11.54
N PHE A 315 -8.43 -9.04 -11.77
CA PHE A 315 -8.80 -10.44 -11.96
C PHE A 315 -8.33 -11.28 -10.75
N ASN A 316 -9.25 -11.78 -9.94
CA ASN A 316 -8.96 -12.75 -8.91
C ASN A 316 -8.91 -14.15 -9.57
N TYR A 317 -7.78 -14.51 -10.19
CA TYR A 317 -7.58 -15.83 -10.79
C TYR A 317 -7.68 -16.93 -9.73
N ASP A 318 -7.10 -16.70 -8.56
CA ASP A 318 -7.36 -17.49 -7.37
C ASP A 318 -8.19 -16.67 -6.38
N ILE A 319 -9.26 -17.26 -5.87
CA ILE A 319 -10.11 -16.61 -4.87
C ILE A 319 -9.30 -16.27 -3.61
N PRO A 320 -9.44 -15.09 -3.02
CA PRO A 320 -8.80 -14.74 -1.76
C PRO A 320 -9.38 -15.54 -0.59
N HIS A 321 -8.61 -15.67 0.48
CA HIS A 321 -8.97 -16.48 1.64
C HIS A 321 -10.00 -15.80 2.57
N ASP A 322 -10.06 -14.48 2.55
CA ASP A 322 -10.86 -13.67 3.45
C ASP A 322 -11.39 -12.40 2.76
N VAL A 323 -12.32 -11.73 3.44
CA VAL A 323 -13.00 -10.53 2.95
C VAL A 323 -12.04 -9.35 2.80
N ASP A 324 -11.14 -9.17 3.76
CA ASP A 324 -10.19 -8.05 3.75
C ASP A 324 -9.24 -8.17 2.56
N SER A 325 -8.70 -9.37 2.30
CA SER A 325 -7.88 -9.64 1.12
C SER A 325 -8.65 -9.38 -0.18
N TYR A 326 -9.94 -9.74 -0.23
CA TYR A 326 -10.80 -9.45 -1.39
C TYR A 326 -10.93 -7.94 -1.62
N ILE A 327 -11.27 -7.18 -0.59
CA ILE A 327 -11.42 -5.73 -0.65
C ILE A 327 -10.10 -5.06 -1.06
N HIS A 328 -8.97 -5.47 -0.48
CA HIS A 328 -7.65 -4.94 -0.83
C HIS A 328 -7.24 -5.22 -2.27
N ARG A 329 -7.63 -6.39 -2.83
CA ARG A 329 -7.35 -6.70 -4.24
C ARG A 329 -8.19 -5.83 -5.16
N ILE A 330 -9.52 -5.82 -4.98
CA ILE A 330 -10.41 -5.07 -5.87
C ILE A 330 -10.21 -3.56 -5.75
N GLY A 331 -9.79 -3.06 -4.58
CA GLY A 331 -9.39 -1.68 -4.37
C GLY A 331 -8.13 -1.24 -5.13
N ARG A 332 -7.53 -2.10 -6.00
CA ARG A 332 -6.51 -1.67 -6.97
C ARG A 332 -7.14 -0.98 -8.18
N THR A 333 -8.44 -1.13 -8.41
CA THR A 333 -9.22 -0.40 -9.42
C THR A 333 -10.30 0.47 -8.76
N GLY A 334 -11.02 1.27 -9.53
CA GLY A 334 -12.11 2.13 -9.04
C GLY A 334 -11.64 3.27 -8.14
N ARG A 335 -10.44 3.81 -8.36
CA ARG A 335 -9.84 4.90 -7.57
C ARG A 335 -10.19 6.27 -8.13
N ALA A 336 -10.06 7.28 -7.28
CA ALA A 336 -10.27 8.70 -7.64
C ALA A 336 -11.65 8.99 -8.30
N GLY A 337 -12.67 8.19 -7.98
CA GLY A 337 -14.02 8.37 -8.55
C GLY A 337 -14.23 7.69 -9.92
N GLU A 338 -13.22 7.00 -10.44
CA GLU A 338 -13.35 6.20 -11.67
C GLU A 338 -14.08 4.88 -11.41
N LYS A 339 -14.72 4.34 -12.46
CA LYS A 339 -15.35 3.03 -12.42
C LYS A 339 -14.31 1.94 -12.63
N GLY A 340 -14.40 0.85 -11.84
CA GLY A 340 -13.56 -0.32 -11.96
C GLY A 340 -14.34 -1.60 -12.23
N VAL A 341 -13.62 -2.65 -12.66
CA VAL A 341 -14.19 -4.00 -12.83
C VAL A 341 -13.34 -4.99 -12.05
N ALA A 342 -13.99 -5.83 -11.26
CA ALA A 342 -13.35 -6.94 -10.56
C ALA A 342 -14.00 -8.26 -10.99
N VAL A 343 -13.20 -9.16 -11.54
CA VAL A 343 -13.66 -10.49 -12.00
C VAL A 343 -13.05 -11.55 -11.11
N THR A 344 -13.88 -12.37 -10.48
CA THR A 344 -13.43 -13.46 -9.61
C THR A 344 -13.76 -14.80 -10.24
N PHE A 345 -12.75 -15.65 -10.40
CA PHE A 345 -12.89 -17.00 -10.95
C PHE A 345 -13.03 -18.01 -9.81
N ALA A 346 -14.14 -18.72 -9.77
CA ALA A 346 -14.41 -19.72 -8.73
C ALA A 346 -14.72 -21.08 -9.33
N ALA A 347 -14.04 -22.10 -8.81
CA ALA A 347 -14.35 -23.50 -9.02
C ALA A 347 -15.31 -24.02 -7.93
N PRO A 348 -15.95 -25.19 -8.08
CA PRO A 348 -16.84 -25.75 -7.06
C PRO A 348 -16.25 -25.80 -5.64
N LYS A 349 -14.95 -26.04 -5.52
CA LYS A 349 -14.22 -26.07 -4.24
C LYS A 349 -14.07 -24.70 -3.58
N ASP A 350 -14.22 -23.61 -4.36
CA ASP A 350 -14.01 -22.23 -3.89
C ASP A 350 -15.32 -21.61 -3.35
N MET A 351 -16.45 -22.32 -3.43
CA MET A 351 -17.78 -21.77 -3.13
C MET A 351 -17.97 -21.37 -1.66
N GLU A 352 -17.28 -22.01 -0.74
CA GLU A 352 -17.34 -21.63 0.68
C GLU A 352 -16.65 -20.29 0.92
N ALA A 353 -15.46 -20.11 0.38
CA ALA A 353 -14.74 -18.83 0.44
C ALA A 353 -15.54 -17.70 -0.25
N LEU A 354 -16.17 -18.01 -1.39
CA LEU A 354 -17.06 -17.05 -2.06
C LEU A 354 -18.22 -16.60 -1.18
N ARG A 355 -18.90 -17.55 -0.50
CA ARG A 355 -20.01 -17.21 0.42
C ARG A 355 -19.57 -16.33 1.59
N LEU A 356 -18.35 -16.55 2.10
CA LEU A 356 -17.77 -15.71 3.15
C LEU A 356 -17.51 -14.30 2.64
N ILE A 357 -16.96 -14.16 1.44
CA ILE A 357 -16.71 -12.88 0.80
C ILE A 357 -18.04 -12.14 0.54
N GLU A 358 -19.03 -12.78 -0.11
CA GLU A 358 -20.33 -12.17 -0.41
C GLU A 358 -21.05 -11.69 0.87
N ARG A 359 -20.98 -12.46 1.96
CA ARG A 359 -21.50 -12.06 3.27
C ARG A 359 -20.78 -10.84 3.83
N GLY A 360 -19.43 -10.85 3.76
CA GLY A 360 -18.61 -9.78 4.30
C GLY A 360 -18.77 -8.45 3.57
N ILE A 361 -18.95 -8.48 2.24
CA ILE A 361 -19.19 -7.26 1.45
C ILE A 361 -20.68 -6.87 1.39
N GLY A 362 -21.58 -7.68 1.94
CA GLY A 362 -23.03 -7.41 2.01
C GLY A 362 -23.76 -7.48 0.67
N ARG A 363 -23.16 -8.10 -0.37
CA ARG A 363 -23.79 -8.27 -1.69
C ARG A 363 -23.33 -9.56 -2.38
N LYS A 364 -24.16 -10.04 -3.32
CA LYS A 364 -23.78 -11.13 -4.24
C LYS A 364 -23.03 -10.57 -5.45
N LEU A 365 -22.07 -11.34 -5.95
CA LEU A 365 -21.39 -11.03 -7.21
C LEU A 365 -22.29 -11.31 -8.39
N GLU A 366 -22.13 -10.52 -9.46
CA GLU A 366 -22.84 -10.73 -10.74
C GLU A 366 -22.34 -12.03 -11.38
N ARG A 367 -23.18 -13.06 -11.50
CA ARG A 367 -22.76 -14.37 -11.98
C ARG A 367 -22.73 -14.43 -13.49
N GLN A 368 -21.61 -14.89 -14.03
CA GLN A 368 -21.43 -15.24 -15.44
C GLN A 368 -20.95 -16.69 -15.52
N ARG A 369 -21.58 -17.50 -16.37
CA ARG A 369 -21.08 -18.85 -16.65
C ARG A 369 -20.10 -18.80 -17.79
N TYR A 370 -18.96 -19.47 -17.61
CA TYR A 370 -18.05 -19.74 -18.71
C TYR A 370 -18.57 -20.94 -19.51
N GLU A 371 -19.13 -20.67 -20.67
CA GLU A 371 -19.42 -21.70 -21.64
C GLU A 371 -18.27 -21.74 -22.65
N LYS A 372 -17.60 -22.87 -22.73
CA LYS A 372 -16.54 -23.05 -23.72
C LYS A 372 -17.20 -22.97 -25.11
N SER A 373 -16.90 -21.91 -25.85
CA SER A 373 -17.21 -21.87 -27.28
C SER A 373 -16.58 -23.07 -27.94
N GLY A 374 -17.38 -23.96 -28.53
CA GLY A 374 -17.01 -25.23 -29.10
C GLY A 374 -16.02 -25.08 -30.28
#